data_84983e2d81f3535c251ed8ea643f519d
#
_entry.id   84983e2d81f3535c251ed8ea643f519d
#
_cell.length_a   1.000
_cell.length_b   1.000
_cell.length_c   1.000
_cell.angle_alpha   90.00
_cell.angle_beta   90.00
_cell.angle_gamma   90.00
#
_symmetry.space_group_name_H-M   'P 1'
#
loop_
_entity.id
_entity.type
_entity.pdbx_description
1 polymer ?
#
loop_
_entity_poly.entity_id
_entity_poly.type
_entity_poly.pdbx_seq_one_letter_code
_entity_poly.pdbx_strand_id
1 'polypeptide(L)'
;ISFLLLSRTNDKEIYTLYVDKAKVNNKMQEYFKNEKITLKPYNSIYSDIKKINATIYFDSNKTNYKLYSSMKNGRNVTLWVSNKKAIKSRVEINENKKAHIKDAISMCKFLYYVKTYVNKKKMTELSLMDKLYNLRRKYGSFEPSFSTICGFNENGAIVHYSATNNTNKEIKNDGLLLVDSGGQYYYGTTDITRTIVLNNISDEMKYHFTLVLKSHIALANAVFTNNTTDAALDNIARKPLWDVNLDFNHGTGHGVGYMLNVHEGPQSIRYNKNNPTIMKKGMITSYEPGLYFENKYGIRH
;
A
#
# COMPACT_ATOMS: atom_id res chain seq x y z
N ILE A 1 7.07 2.85 -17.49
CA ILE A 1 8.42 2.84 -16.88
C ILE A 1 9.21 3.97 -17.49
N SER A 2 10.01 4.69 -16.67
CA SER A 2 10.84 5.80 -17.08
C SER A 2 12.08 5.86 -16.16
N PHE A 3 13.09 6.63 -16.56
CA PHE A 3 14.21 6.99 -15.71
C PHE A 3 14.27 8.51 -15.58
N LEU A 4 14.57 9.00 -14.39
CA LEU A 4 14.88 10.41 -14.16
C LEU A 4 16.34 10.53 -13.77
N LEU A 5 17.12 11.28 -14.57
CA LEU A 5 18.47 11.66 -14.22
C LEU A 5 18.45 13.10 -13.70
N LEU A 6 18.86 13.25 -12.46
CA LEU A 6 19.11 14.55 -11.84
C LEU A 6 20.61 14.82 -11.86
N SER A 7 21.03 15.90 -12.46
CA SER A 7 22.42 16.37 -12.42
C SER A 7 22.51 17.78 -11.88
N ARG A 8 23.62 18.08 -11.19
CA ARG A 8 23.89 19.41 -10.66
C ARG A 8 25.26 19.87 -11.17
N THR A 9 25.28 21.03 -11.81
CA THR A 9 26.51 21.68 -12.32
C THR A 9 26.44 23.14 -12.01
N ASN A 10 27.42 23.67 -11.31
CA ASN A 10 27.51 25.12 -10.97
C ASN A 10 26.19 25.67 -10.41
N ASP A 11 25.63 25.02 -9.38
CA ASP A 11 24.36 25.34 -8.72
C ASP A 11 23.10 25.30 -9.60
N LYS A 12 23.21 24.81 -10.84
CA LYS A 12 22.06 24.53 -11.70
C LYS A 12 21.70 23.06 -11.62
N GLU A 13 20.45 22.81 -11.30
CA GLU A 13 19.86 21.47 -11.38
C GLU A 13 19.30 21.22 -12.77
N ILE A 14 19.63 20.09 -13.36
CA ILE A 14 19.17 19.67 -14.67
C ILE A 14 18.40 18.34 -14.51
N TYR A 15 17.16 18.35 -14.96
CA TYR A 15 16.27 17.20 -14.91
C TYR A 15 16.12 16.62 -16.32
N THR A 16 16.47 15.35 -16.49
CA THR A 16 16.29 14.65 -17.77
C THR A 16 15.44 13.41 -17.55
N LEU A 17 14.24 13.39 -18.14
CA LEU A 17 13.32 12.27 -18.10
C LEU A 17 13.47 11.43 -19.36
N TYR A 18 13.85 10.17 -19.18
CA TYR A 18 13.93 9.16 -20.23
C TYR A 18 12.65 8.35 -20.25
N VAL A 19 11.86 8.54 -21.29
CA VAL A 19 10.51 7.97 -21.38
C VAL A 19 10.18 7.59 -22.81
N ASP A 20 9.29 6.63 -23.01
CA ASP A 20 8.69 6.34 -24.29
C ASP A 20 7.82 7.53 -24.72
N LYS A 21 8.17 8.17 -25.83
CA LYS A 21 7.47 9.35 -26.34
C LYS A 21 5.99 9.09 -26.64
N ALA A 22 5.62 7.87 -27.01
CA ALA A 22 4.22 7.50 -27.24
C ALA A 22 3.33 7.63 -26.00
N LYS A 23 3.94 7.67 -24.80
CA LYS A 23 3.24 7.83 -23.52
C LYS A 23 3.12 9.28 -23.06
N VAL A 24 3.65 10.24 -23.81
CA VAL A 24 3.69 11.65 -23.45
C VAL A 24 2.81 12.44 -24.43
N ASN A 25 1.62 12.83 -23.97
CA ASN A 25 0.71 13.65 -24.77
C ASN A 25 1.14 15.14 -24.76
N ASN A 26 0.49 15.97 -25.58
CA ASN A 26 0.83 17.38 -25.74
C ASN A 26 0.77 18.17 -24.41
N LYS A 27 -0.24 17.91 -23.57
CA LYS A 27 -0.39 18.54 -22.26
C LYS A 27 0.77 18.21 -21.31
N MET A 28 1.21 16.96 -21.34
CA MET A 28 2.38 16.52 -20.56
C MET A 28 3.67 17.14 -21.10
N GLN A 29 3.83 17.27 -22.42
CA GLN A 29 4.99 17.93 -23.02
C GLN A 29 5.09 19.39 -22.59
N GLU A 30 3.98 20.11 -22.61
CA GLU A 30 3.89 21.49 -22.14
C GLU A 30 4.25 21.59 -20.64
N TYR A 31 3.71 20.73 -19.82
CA TYR A 31 4.05 20.65 -18.40
C TYR A 31 5.55 20.44 -18.19
N PHE A 32 6.16 19.44 -18.83
CA PHE A 32 7.60 19.17 -18.68
C PHE A 32 8.47 20.33 -19.17
N LYS A 33 8.04 21.04 -20.23
CA LYS A 33 8.73 22.24 -20.70
C LYS A 33 8.68 23.36 -19.65
N ASN A 34 7.52 23.62 -19.06
CA ASN A 34 7.34 24.63 -18.02
C ASN A 34 8.18 24.32 -16.76
N GLU A 35 8.26 23.04 -16.39
CA GLU A 35 9.08 22.54 -15.27
C GLU A 35 10.59 22.39 -15.63
N LYS A 36 10.99 22.80 -16.84
CA LYS A 36 12.39 22.70 -17.33
C LYS A 36 12.94 21.26 -17.31
N ILE A 37 12.07 20.28 -17.53
CA ILE A 37 12.44 18.87 -17.62
C ILE A 37 12.71 18.51 -19.09
N THR A 38 13.91 18.08 -19.40
CA THR A 38 14.30 17.61 -20.74
C THR A 38 13.79 16.21 -20.97
N LEU A 39 13.06 15.98 -22.06
CA LEU A 39 12.60 14.65 -22.46
C LEU A 39 13.58 14.00 -23.42
N LYS A 40 13.93 12.74 -23.14
CA LYS A 40 14.74 11.88 -24.03
C LYS A 40 14.09 10.52 -24.23
N PRO A 41 14.39 9.82 -25.36
CA PRO A 41 13.92 8.45 -25.58
C PRO A 41 14.36 7.52 -24.45
N TYR A 42 13.48 6.60 -24.05
CA TYR A 42 13.72 5.70 -22.91
C TYR A 42 15.09 5.01 -22.94
N ASN A 43 15.47 4.44 -24.09
CA ASN A 43 16.72 3.66 -24.21
C ASN A 43 17.99 4.51 -24.26
N SER A 44 17.89 5.83 -24.50
CA SER A 44 19.08 6.69 -24.59
C SER A 44 19.76 6.91 -23.23
N ILE A 45 19.11 6.57 -22.10
CA ILE A 45 19.71 6.59 -20.76
C ILE A 45 21.02 5.77 -20.73
N TYR A 46 21.06 4.60 -21.36
CA TYR A 46 22.23 3.70 -21.31
C TYR A 46 23.45 4.26 -22.04
N SER A 47 23.24 4.99 -23.12
CA SER A 47 24.32 5.67 -23.85
C SER A 47 24.76 6.97 -23.16
N ASP A 48 23.82 7.69 -22.57
CA ASP A 48 24.12 8.95 -21.90
C ASP A 48 24.87 8.72 -20.59
N ILE A 49 24.48 7.73 -19.80
CA ILE A 49 25.18 7.35 -18.55
C ILE A 49 26.63 7.00 -18.79
N LYS A 50 26.94 6.32 -19.90
CA LYS A 50 28.34 5.97 -20.29
C LYS A 50 29.22 7.19 -20.52
N LYS A 51 28.65 8.34 -20.87
CA LYS A 51 29.38 9.59 -21.13
C LYS A 51 29.66 10.40 -19.88
N ILE A 52 29.02 10.07 -18.75
CA ILE A 52 29.17 10.80 -17.49
C ILE A 52 30.43 10.33 -16.79
N ASN A 53 31.35 11.25 -16.55
CA ASN A 53 32.57 11.01 -15.78
C ASN A 53 32.44 11.37 -14.29
N ALA A 54 31.40 12.13 -13.93
CA ALA A 54 31.09 12.46 -12.54
C ALA A 54 30.56 11.23 -11.77
N THR A 55 30.56 11.31 -10.45
CA THR A 55 29.98 10.26 -9.61
C THR A 55 28.46 10.20 -9.79
N ILE A 56 27.95 9.01 -10.10
CA ILE A 56 26.53 8.74 -10.24
C ILE A 56 26.05 8.03 -8.99
N TYR A 57 25.18 8.67 -8.23
CA TYR A 57 24.53 8.07 -7.07
C TYR A 57 23.32 7.26 -7.51
N PHE A 58 23.23 6.02 -7.04
CA PHE A 58 22.14 5.11 -7.39
C PHE A 58 21.77 4.21 -6.21
N ASP A 59 20.57 3.64 -6.23
CA ASP A 59 20.14 2.63 -5.27
C ASP A 59 20.23 1.24 -5.92
N SER A 60 21.10 0.39 -5.42
CA SER A 60 21.33 -0.96 -5.96
C SER A 60 20.08 -1.86 -5.91
N ASN A 61 19.16 -1.59 -4.98
CA ASN A 61 17.90 -2.34 -4.85
C ASN A 61 16.83 -1.90 -5.86
N LYS A 62 17.05 -0.76 -6.54
CA LYS A 62 16.09 -0.15 -7.49
C LYS A 62 16.65 -0.02 -8.91
N THR A 63 17.94 -0.21 -9.08
CA THR A 63 18.63 -0.01 -10.36
C THR A 63 18.83 -1.34 -11.08
N ASN A 64 18.35 -1.44 -12.32
CA ASN A 64 18.57 -2.64 -13.11
C ASN A 64 20.06 -2.81 -13.49
N TYR A 65 20.47 -4.06 -13.69
CA TYR A 65 21.87 -4.43 -13.97
C TYR A 65 22.46 -3.70 -15.21
N LYS A 66 21.68 -3.57 -16.28
CA LYS A 66 22.14 -2.90 -17.52
C LYS A 66 22.47 -1.42 -17.27
N LEU A 67 21.69 -0.74 -16.43
CA LEU A 67 21.97 0.65 -16.07
C LEU A 67 23.22 0.73 -15.18
N TYR A 68 23.31 -0.12 -14.17
CA TYR A 68 24.48 -0.22 -13.30
C TYR A 68 25.76 -0.47 -14.09
N SER A 69 25.78 -1.48 -14.96
CA SER A 69 26.95 -1.82 -15.77
C SER A 69 27.34 -0.77 -16.82
N SER A 70 26.47 0.20 -17.07
CA SER A 70 26.73 1.36 -17.94
C SER A 70 27.41 2.53 -17.22
N MET A 71 27.47 2.53 -15.90
CA MET A 71 28.08 3.60 -15.10
C MET A 71 29.60 3.41 -15.03
N LYS A 72 30.35 4.48 -15.25
CA LYS A 72 31.81 4.47 -15.07
C LYS A 72 32.19 4.66 -13.60
N ASN A 73 31.49 5.51 -12.90
CA ASN A 73 31.76 5.90 -11.52
C ASN A 73 30.44 5.92 -10.73
N GLY A 74 29.95 4.71 -10.39
CA GLY A 74 28.70 4.51 -9.64
C GLY A 74 28.96 4.43 -8.12
N ARG A 75 28.21 5.19 -7.32
CA ARG A 75 28.22 5.08 -5.86
C ARG A 75 26.82 4.69 -5.36
N ASN A 76 26.77 3.54 -4.68
CA ASN A 76 25.52 3.08 -4.09
C ASN A 76 25.10 3.96 -2.90
N VAL A 77 23.84 4.42 -2.91
CA VAL A 77 23.22 5.21 -1.85
C VAL A 77 21.83 4.63 -1.60
N THR A 78 21.82 3.51 -0.91
CA THR A 78 20.60 2.76 -0.64
C THR A 78 19.58 3.62 0.12
N LEU A 79 18.32 3.52 -0.28
CA LEU A 79 17.16 4.15 0.36
C LEU A 79 17.14 5.70 0.40
N TRP A 80 18.08 6.40 -0.25
CA TRP A 80 18.11 7.87 -0.17
C TRP A 80 16.80 8.51 -0.67
N VAL A 81 16.36 8.14 -1.87
CA VAL A 81 15.09 8.64 -2.45
C VAL A 81 13.89 8.14 -1.63
N SER A 82 13.89 6.86 -1.24
CA SER A 82 12.81 6.27 -0.44
C SER A 82 12.64 6.98 0.90
N ASN A 83 13.74 7.30 1.59
CA ASN A 83 13.72 8.06 2.84
C ASN A 83 13.12 9.47 2.67
N LYS A 84 13.43 10.14 1.56
CA LYS A 84 12.86 11.46 1.25
C LYS A 84 11.37 11.37 0.93
N LYS A 85 10.96 10.38 0.12
CA LYS A 85 9.55 10.15 -0.24
C LYS A 85 8.69 9.70 0.94
N ALA A 86 9.25 8.94 1.87
CA ALA A 86 8.53 8.42 3.04
C ALA A 86 7.96 9.54 3.92
N ILE A 87 8.68 10.66 4.04
CA ILE A 87 8.25 11.83 4.80
C ILE A 87 7.41 12.71 3.89
N LYS A 88 6.09 12.56 3.99
CA LYS A 88 5.12 13.31 3.18
C LYS A 88 5.11 14.78 3.58
N SER A 89 5.06 15.65 2.59
CA SER A 89 4.85 17.08 2.78
C SER A 89 3.45 17.36 3.36
N ARG A 90 3.25 18.57 3.87
CA ARG A 90 1.94 18.99 4.37
C ARG A 90 0.84 18.92 3.31
N VAL A 91 1.18 19.21 2.06
CA VAL A 91 0.25 19.12 0.92
C VAL A 91 -0.14 17.67 0.69
N GLU A 92 0.83 16.75 0.56
CA GLU A 92 0.59 15.33 0.36
C GLU A 92 -0.25 14.72 1.49
N ILE A 93 0.02 15.08 2.75
CA ILE A 93 -0.77 14.64 3.91
C ILE A 93 -2.22 15.10 3.80
N ASN A 94 -2.45 16.38 3.48
CA ASN A 94 -3.80 16.94 3.40
C ASN A 94 -4.58 16.33 2.23
N GLU A 95 -3.94 16.14 1.09
CA GLU A 95 -4.57 15.54 -0.07
C GLU A 95 -4.87 14.05 0.17
N ASN A 96 -3.95 13.30 0.80
CA ASN A 96 -4.20 11.90 1.16
C ASN A 96 -5.36 11.73 2.15
N LYS A 97 -5.55 12.67 3.08
CA LYS A 97 -6.75 12.71 3.94
C LYS A 97 -8.03 12.82 3.12
N LYS A 98 -8.04 13.64 2.07
CA LYS A 98 -9.22 13.76 1.17
C LYS A 98 -9.47 12.45 0.42
N ALA A 99 -8.41 11.77 -0.04
CA ALA A 99 -8.52 10.45 -0.65
C ALA A 99 -9.18 9.45 0.30
N HIS A 100 -8.72 9.39 1.56
CA HIS A 100 -9.29 8.51 2.58
C HIS A 100 -10.75 8.82 2.90
N ILE A 101 -11.17 10.08 2.91
CA ILE A 101 -12.59 10.46 3.08
C ILE A 101 -13.44 9.91 1.93
N LYS A 102 -12.99 10.05 0.68
CA LYS A 102 -13.70 9.52 -0.49
C LYS A 102 -13.76 8.00 -0.49
N ASP A 103 -12.67 7.36 -0.11
CA ASP A 103 -12.61 5.92 0.04
C ASP A 103 -13.51 5.41 1.16
N ALA A 104 -13.51 6.08 2.31
CA ALA A 104 -14.39 5.77 3.44
C ALA A 104 -15.88 5.85 3.05
N ILE A 105 -16.28 6.83 2.24
CA ILE A 105 -17.66 6.91 1.71
C ILE A 105 -17.98 5.66 0.88
N SER A 106 -17.05 5.21 0.03
CA SER A 106 -17.21 4.02 -0.79
C SER A 106 -17.32 2.77 0.09
N MET A 107 -16.46 2.64 1.08
CA MET A 107 -16.46 1.53 2.03
C MET A 107 -17.75 1.50 2.89
N CYS A 108 -18.18 2.62 3.44
CA CYS A 108 -19.43 2.69 4.23
C CYS A 108 -20.65 2.28 3.38
N LYS A 109 -20.73 2.73 2.12
CA LYS A 109 -21.81 2.31 1.21
C LYS A 109 -21.72 0.83 0.84
N PHE A 110 -20.52 0.30 0.72
CA PHE A 110 -20.30 -1.13 0.51
C PHE A 110 -20.74 -1.95 1.73
N LEU A 111 -20.33 -1.58 2.93
CA LEU A 111 -20.73 -2.23 4.18
C LEU A 111 -22.26 -2.22 4.34
N TYR A 112 -22.89 -1.07 4.11
CA TYR A 112 -24.35 -0.94 4.11
C TYR A 112 -25.00 -1.86 3.08
N TYR A 113 -24.48 -1.93 1.86
CA TYR A 113 -24.99 -2.81 0.81
C TYR A 113 -24.91 -4.28 1.22
N VAL A 114 -23.77 -4.75 1.71
CA VAL A 114 -23.59 -6.14 2.16
C VAL A 114 -24.59 -6.46 3.28
N LYS A 115 -24.61 -5.67 4.34
CA LYS A 115 -25.51 -5.87 5.50
C LYS A 115 -26.98 -5.87 5.15
N THR A 116 -27.41 -4.97 4.23
CA THR A 116 -28.83 -4.81 3.87
C THR A 116 -29.33 -5.90 2.92
N TYR A 117 -28.47 -6.37 2.03
CA TYR A 117 -28.92 -7.18 0.90
C TYR A 117 -28.44 -8.62 0.93
N VAL A 118 -27.60 -9.04 1.89
CA VAL A 118 -27.08 -10.41 1.97
C VAL A 118 -28.17 -11.50 1.99
N ASN A 119 -29.32 -11.20 2.60
CA ASN A 119 -30.49 -12.09 2.62
C ASN A 119 -31.49 -11.87 1.46
N LYS A 120 -31.27 -10.86 0.63
CA LYS A 120 -32.24 -10.45 -0.39
C LYS A 120 -31.74 -10.67 -1.81
N LYS A 121 -30.43 -10.83 -1.98
CA LYS A 121 -29.79 -10.96 -3.28
C LYS A 121 -28.67 -12.00 -3.19
N LYS A 122 -28.54 -12.81 -4.23
CA LYS A 122 -27.37 -13.65 -4.38
C LYS A 122 -26.13 -12.78 -4.55
N MET A 123 -25.15 -12.97 -3.69
CA MET A 123 -23.87 -12.28 -3.71
C MET A 123 -22.75 -13.31 -3.72
N THR A 124 -21.66 -13.02 -4.40
CA THR A 124 -20.45 -13.81 -4.38
C THR A 124 -19.24 -12.92 -4.11
N GLU A 125 -18.11 -13.51 -3.75
CA GLU A 125 -16.86 -12.78 -3.52
C GLU A 125 -16.52 -11.88 -4.73
N LEU A 126 -16.56 -12.43 -5.96
CA LEU A 126 -16.32 -11.66 -7.19
C LEU A 126 -17.34 -10.52 -7.39
N SER A 127 -18.63 -10.79 -7.17
CA SER A 127 -19.67 -9.76 -7.32
C SER A 127 -19.52 -8.62 -6.30
N LEU A 128 -19.01 -8.91 -5.11
CA LEU A 128 -18.71 -7.92 -4.11
C LEU A 128 -17.45 -7.11 -4.42
N MET A 129 -16.41 -7.75 -4.99
CA MET A 129 -15.24 -7.05 -5.52
C MET A 129 -15.64 -6.03 -6.58
N ASP A 130 -16.45 -6.42 -7.57
CA ASP A 130 -16.99 -5.54 -8.60
C ASP A 130 -17.85 -4.40 -8.01
N LYS A 131 -18.66 -4.71 -7.02
CA LYS A 131 -19.48 -3.70 -6.33
C LYS A 131 -18.62 -2.63 -5.67
N LEU A 132 -17.56 -3.04 -4.97
CA LEU A 132 -16.66 -2.11 -4.29
C LEU A 132 -15.82 -1.30 -5.29
N TYR A 133 -15.32 -1.94 -6.35
CA TYR A 133 -14.65 -1.27 -7.46
C TYR A 133 -15.52 -0.15 -8.04
N ASN A 134 -16.78 -0.46 -8.40
CA ASN A 134 -17.69 0.53 -8.98
C ASN A 134 -18.03 1.67 -8.01
N LEU A 135 -18.14 1.40 -6.70
CA LEU A 135 -18.31 2.44 -5.71
C LEU A 135 -17.09 3.38 -5.66
N ARG A 136 -15.87 2.85 -5.62
CA ARG A 136 -14.64 3.64 -5.62
C ARG A 136 -14.51 4.49 -6.89
N ARG A 137 -14.80 3.91 -8.06
CA ARG A 137 -14.82 4.65 -9.35
C ARG A 137 -15.80 5.83 -9.27
N LYS A 138 -16.99 5.62 -8.74
CA LYS A 138 -18.01 6.68 -8.55
C LYS A 138 -17.51 7.82 -7.66
N TYR A 139 -16.66 7.54 -6.68
CA TYR A 139 -16.12 8.53 -5.75
C TYR A 139 -14.71 9.01 -6.08
N GLY A 140 -14.23 8.78 -7.32
CA GLY A 140 -13.05 9.42 -7.87
C GLY A 140 -11.76 8.61 -7.85
N SER A 141 -11.81 7.34 -7.46
CA SER A 141 -10.69 6.43 -7.70
C SER A 141 -10.56 6.15 -9.20
N PHE A 142 -9.34 6.23 -9.74
CA PHE A 142 -9.12 5.91 -11.14
C PHE A 142 -8.72 4.44 -11.36
N GLU A 143 -8.15 3.77 -10.34
CA GLU A 143 -7.78 2.35 -10.35
C GLU A 143 -7.77 1.80 -8.91
N PRO A 144 -7.83 0.48 -8.69
CA PRO A 144 -7.48 -0.12 -7.41
C PRO A 144 -6.01 0.13 -7.06
N SER A 145 -5.69 0.30 -5.78
CA SER A 145 -4.30 0.39 -5.32
C SER A 145 -3.61 -0.99 -5.31
N PHE A 146 -4.41 -2.04 -5.19
CA PHE A 146 -4.03 -3.46 -5.34
C PHE A 146 -5.28 -4.30 -5.65
N SER A 147 -5.08 -5.54 -6.06
CA SER A 147 -6.20 -6.47 -6.31
C SER A 147 -6.98 -6.72 -5.03
N THR A 148 -8.28 -6.42 -5.06
CA THR A 148 -9.15 -6.59 -3.88
C THR A 148 -9.14 -8.03 -3.40
N ILE A 149 -8.91 -8.23 -2.11
CA ILE A 149 -9.09 -9.49 -1.40
C ILE A 149 -10.51 -9.48 -0.83
N CYS A 150 -11.30 -10.48 -1.18
CA CYS A 150 -12.65 -10.65 -0.65
C CYS A 150 -12.83 -12.13 -0.36
N GLY A 151 -12.66 -12.51 0.91
CA GLY A 151 -12.66 -13.90 1.34
C GLY A 151 -13.77 -14.20 2.35
N PHE A 152 -14.70 -15.08 2.00
CA PHE A 152 -15.78 -15.52 2.85
C PHE A 152 -15.39 -16.76 3.65
N ASN A 153 -15.54 -16.70 4.98
CA ASN A 153 -15.20 -17.77 5.92
C ASN A 153 -13.78 -18.30 5.67
N GLU A 154 -13.60 -19.57 5.28
CA GLU A 154 -12.31 -20.23 5.09
C GLU A 154 -11.43 -19.56 4.01
N ASN A 155 -12.02 -18.90 2.99
CA ASN A 155 -11.25 -18.13 2.02
C ASN A 155 -10.60 -16.91 2.66
N GLY A 156 -11.20 -16.33 3.71
CA GLY A 156 -10.61 -15.27 4.52
C GLY A 156 -9.38 -15.70 5.33
N ALA A 157 -9.18 -17.01 5.53
CA ALA A 157 -7.98 -17.54 6.19
C ALA A 157 -6.72 -17.48 5.32
N ILE A 158 -6.87 -17.29 4.01
CA ILE A 158 -5.76 -17.14 3.06
C ILE A 158 -5.39 -15.66 2.99
N VAL A 159 -4.24 -15.29 3.54
CA VAL A 159 -3.81 -13.87 3.74
C VAL A 159 -3.90 -13.04 2.46
N HIS A 160 -3.43 -13.59 1.34
CA HIS A 160 -3.48 -12.96 0.01
C HIS A 160 -4.44 -13.71 -0.92
N TYR A 161 -5.66 -13.98 -0.43
CA TYR A 161 -6.67 -14.67 -1.22
C TYR A 161 -7.01 -13.89 -2.50
N SER A 162 -7.15 -14.62 -3.60
CA SER A 162 -7.61 -14.08 -4.87
C SER A 162 -8.76 -14.93 -5.37
N ALA A 163 -9.97 -14.40 -5.34
CA ALA A 163 -11.15 -15.07 -5.85
C ALA A 163 -11.02 -15.29 -7.36
N THR A 164 -11.31 -16.50 -7.79
CA THR A 164 -11.37 -16.91 -9.20
C THR A 164 -12.73 -17.54 -9.48
N ASN A 165 -13.06 -17.76 -10.75
CA ASN A 165 -14.31 -18.47 -11.10
C ASN A 165 -14.44 -19.83 -10.41
N ASN A 166 -13.30 -20.49 -10.13
CA ASN A 166 -13.29 -21.82 -9.51
C ASN A 166 -13.36 -21.78 -7.97
N THR A 167 -12.89 -20.69 -7.35
CA THR A 167 -12.83 -20.55 -5.88
C THR A 167 -13.88 -19.62 -5.32
N ASN A 168 -14.59 -18.88 -6.19
CA ASN A 168 -15.60 -17.89 -5.84
C ASN A 168 -16.76 -18.49 -5.05
N LYS A 169 -16.97 -17.99 -3.83
CA LYS A 169 -18.04 -18.47 -2.95
C LYS A 169 -19.25 -17.56 -2.98
N GLU A 170 -20.40 -18.16 -2.78
CA GLU A 170 -21.63 -17.45 -2.47
C GLU A 170 -21.61 -16.97 -1.02
N ILE A 171 -21.89 -15.69 -0.82
CA ILE A 171 -21.94 -15.06 0.49
C ILE A 171 -23.30 -15.39 1.13
N LYS A 172 -23.25 -16.03 2.28
CA LYS A 172 -24.43 -16.31 3.11
C LYS A 172 -24.48 -15.36 4.30
N ASN A 173 -25.64 -15.18 4.88
CA ASN A 173 -25.80 -14.36 6.07
C ASN A 173 -25.37 -15.10 7.34
N ASP A 174 -24.14 -15.59 7.34
CA ASP A 174 -23.57 -16.45 8.37
C ASP A 174 -22.04 -16.38 8.33
N GLY A 175 -21.36 -16.16 9.44
CA GLY A 175 -19.91 -16.15 9.54
C GLY A 175 -19.24 -14.79 9.25
N LEU A 176 -18.06 -14.83 8.66
CA LEU A 176 -17.16 -13.68 8.47
C LEU A 176 -16.83 -13.45 7.00
N LEU A 177 -16.87 -12.20 6.59
CA LEU A 177 -16.39 -11.75 5.28
C LEU A 177 -15.21 -10.78 5.47
N LEU A 178 -14.01 -11.21 5.14
CA LEU A 178 -12.82 -10.36 5.13
C LEU A 178 -12.71 -9.67 3.78
N VAL A 179 -12.63 -8.33 3.80
CA VAL A 179 -12.43 -7.50 2.60
C VAL A 179 -11.25 -6.57 2.81
N ASP A 180 -10.22 -6.76 2.01
CA ASP A 180 -9.03 -5.93 1.98
C ASP A 180 -8.87 -5.32 0.60
N SER A 181 -8.76 -4.00 0.54
CA SER A 181 -8.90 -3.26 -0.70
C SER A 181 -8.47 -1.81 -0.57
N GLY A 182 -8.12 -1.20 -1.69
CA GLY A 182 -7.78 0.20 -1.73
C GLY A 182 -8.03 0.83 -3.10
N GLY A 183 -7.90 2.13 -3.17
CA GLY A 183 -8.05 2.91 -4.39
C GLY A 183 -6.88 3.85 -4.65
N GLN A 184 -6.58 4.04 -5.93
CA GLN A 184 -5.68 5.08 -6.41
C GLN A 184 -6.50 6.32 -6.76
N TYR A 185 -6.17 7.42 -6.11
CA TYR A 185 -6.71 8.75 -6.37
C TYR A 185 -5.58 9.64 -6.87
N TYR A 186 -5.85 10.63 -7.73
CA TYR A 186 -4.81 11.57 -8.18
C TYR A 186 -4.16 12.37 -7.05
N TYR A 187 -4.73 12.28 -5.85
CA TYR A 187 -4.31 12.99 -4.66
C TYR A 187 -4.11 12.07 -3.43
N GLY A 188 -3.96 10.76 -3.65
CA GLY A 188 -3.63 9.83 -2.57
C GLY A 188 -3.83 8.36 -2.94
N THR A 189 -3.29 7.50 -2.11
CA THR A 189 -3.40 6.04 -2.19
C THR A 189 -4.03 5.54 -0.90
N THR A 190 -5.04 4.66 -0.98
CA THR A 190 -5.70 4.09 0.18
C THR A 190 -5.46 2.59 0.28
N ASP A 191 -5.54 2.10 1.52
CA ASP A 191 -5.41 0.70 1.90
C ASP A 191 -6.29 0.48 3.13
N ILE A 192 -7.35 -0.31 2.98
CA ILE A 192 -8.37 -0.49 4.03
C ILE A 192 -8.80 -1.95 4.08
N THR A 193 -8.61 -2.58 5.23
CA THR A 193 -9.22 -3.88 5.52
C THR A 193 -10.39 -3.75 6.47
N ARG A 194 -11.44 -4.54 6.24
CA ARG A 194 -12.55 -4.77 7.18
C ARG A 194 -12.97 -6.21 7.18
N THR A 195 -13.13 -6.78 8.38
CA THR A 195 -13.81 -8.05 8.58
C THR A 195 -15.26 -7.78 8.96
N ILE A 196 -16.18 -8.26 8.14
CA ILE A 196 -17.61 -8.02 8.26
C ILE A 196 -18.26 -9.23 8.92
N VAL A 197 -18.88 -9.04 10.07
CA VAL A 197 -19.71 -10.07 10.71
C VAL A 197 -21.04 -10.15 9.98
N LEU A 198 -21.38 -11.33 9.48
CA LEU A 198 -22.64 -11.63 8.82
C LEU A 198 -23.51 -12.44 9.79
N ASN A 199 -24.47 -11.76 10.44
CA ASN A 199 -25.44 -12.32 11.41
C ASN A 199 -24.77 -13.16 12.51
N ASN A 200 -24.89 -14.50 12.47
CA ASN A 200 -24.41 -15.38 13.51
C ASN A 200 -22.92 -15.72 13.39
N ILE A 201 -22.21 -15.57 14.49
CA ILE A 201 -20.83 -16.03 14.63
C ILE A 201 -20.66 -16.71 16.00
N SER A 202 -19.73 -17.66 16.12
CA SER A 202 -19.43 -18.31 17.38
C SER A 202 -18.78 -17.36 18.38
N ASP A 203 -18.81 -17.73 19.66
CA ASP A 203 -18.12 -16.95 20.70
C ASP A 203 -16.60 -16.96 20.51
N GLU A 204 -16.04 -18.05 19.96
CA GLU A 204 -14.65 -18.12 19.53
C GLU A 204 -14.34 -17.05 18.47
N MET A 205 -15.16 -16.90 17.44
CA MET A 205 -15.00 -15.87 16.41
C MET A 205 -15.08 -14.44 16.99
N LYS A 206 -16.03 -14.21 17.91
CA LYS A 206 -16.15 -12.91 18.62
C LYS A 206 -14.89 -12.60 19.45
N TYR A 207 -14.38 -13.61 20.13
CA TYR A 207 -13.16 -13.49 20.92
C TYR A 207 -11.96 -13.13 20.05
N HIS A 208 -11.73 -13.87 18.96
CA HIS A 208 -10.63 -13.61 18.03
C HIS A 208 -10.78 -12.25 17.32
N PHE A 209 -11.99 -11.87 16.93
CA PHE A 209 -12.28 -10.54 16.38
C PHE A 209 -11.89 -9.43 17.36
N THR A 210 -12.26 -9.61 18.63
CA THR A 210 -11.91 -8.66 19.68
C THR A 210 -10.42 -8.58 19.94
N LEU A 211 -9.69 -9.70 19.89
CA LEU A 211 -8.23 -9.72 20.04
C LEU A 211 -7.53 -8.96 18.91
N VAL A 212 -7.92 -9.18 17.64
CA VAL A 212 -7.37 -8.44 16.50
C VAL A 212 -7.68 -6.95 16.63
N LEU A 213 -8.89 -6.59 17.06
CA LEU A 213 -9.24 -5.19 17.30
C LEU A 213 -8.42 -4.58 18.44
N LYS A 214 -8.16 -5.30 19.52
CA LYS A 214 -7.25 -4.85 20.59
C LYS A 214 -5.83 -4.63 20.08
N SER A 215 -5.33 -5.52 19.23
CA SER A 215 -4.03 -5.41 18.57
C SER A 215 -3.95 -4.13 17.71
N HIS A 216 -4.97 -3.88 16.90
CA HIS A 216 -5.08 -2.67 16.07
C HIS A 216 -5.11 -1.40 16.93
N ILE A 217 -5.95 -1.35 17.97
CA ILE A 217 -6.09 -0.21 18.88
C ILE A 217 -4.79 0.04 19.66
N ALA A 218 -4.11 -1.01 20.10
CA ALA A 218 -2.84 -0.87 20.82
C ALA A 218 -1.79 -0.14 19.99
N LEU A 219 -1.65 -0.49 18.71
CA LEU A 219 -0.74 0.19 17.80
C LEU A 219 -1.22 1.60 17.44
N ALA A 220 -2.52 1.78 17.18
CA ALA A 220 -3.07 3.09 16.82
C ALA A 220 -2.92 4.14 17.93
N ASN A 221 -2.96 3.70 19.19
CA ASN A 221 -2.77 4.56 20.36
C ASN A 221 -1.33 4.64 20.85
N ALA A 222 -0.38 4.01 20.16
CA ALA A 222 1.01 3.99 20.60
C ALA A 222 1.63 5.39 20.57
N VAL A 223 2.10 5.84 21.71
CA VAL A 223 2.94 7.04 21.86
C VAL A 223 4.37 6.59 22.05
N PHE A 224 5.27 7.10 21.22
CA PHE A 224 6.65 6.66 21.20
C PHE A 224 7.62 7.83 21.07
N THR A 225 8.85 7.63 21.51
CA THR A 225 9.90 8.65 21.49
C THR A 225 10.56 8.78 20.12
N ASN A 226 11.29 9.86 19.92
CA ASN A 226 12.21 9.98 18.79
C ASN A 226 13.18 8.79 18.80
N ASN A 227 13.60 8.34 17.62
CA ASN A 227 14.45 7.16 17.40
C ASN A 227 13.77 5.79 17.62
N THR A 228 12.48 5.73 17.90
CA THR A 228 11.73 4.47 17.86
C THR A 228 11.68 3.93 16.43
N THR A 229 11.96 2.65 16.30
CA THR A 229 11.95 1.97 15.01
C THR A 229 10.60 1.35 14.70
N ASP A 230 10.34 1.13 13.42
CA ASP A 230 9.18 0.39 12.92
C ASP A 230 9.08 -1.03 13.51
N ALA A 231 10.23 -1.70 13.68
CA ALA A 231 10.28 -3.03 14.30
C ALA A 231 9.85 -3.01 15.79
N ALA A 232 10.16 -1.95 16.53
CA ALA A 232 9.72 -1.83 17.94
C ALA A 232 8.19 -1.67 18.04
N LEU A 233 7.58 -0.99 17.08
CA LEU A 233 6.12 -0.79 17.06
C LEU A 233 5.34 -2.09 16.79
N ASP A 234 5.93 -3.04 16.09
CA ASP A 234 5.30 -4.33 15.79
C ASP A 234 4.95 -5.11 17.07
N ASN A 235 5.83 -5.06 18.08
CA ASN A 235 5.61 -5.75 19.35
C ASN A 235 4.37 -5.20 20.09
N ILE A 236 4.06 -3.91 19.95
CA ILE A 236 2.89 -3.30 20.56
C ILE A 236 1.61 -3.91 19.98
N ALA A 237 1.57 -4.09 18.67
CA ALA A 237 0.43 -4.71 18.01
C ALA A 237 0.29 -6.19 18.35
N ARG A 238 1.39 -6.94 18.42
CA ARG A 238 1.35 -8.38 18.68
C ARG A 238 1.07 -8.75 20.13
N LYS A 239 1.42 -7.88 21.07
CA LYS A 239 1.29 -8.18 22.50
C LYS A 239 -0.08 -8.73 22.92
N PRO A 240 -1.24 -8.15 22.53
CA PRO A 240 -2.55 -8.69 22.89
C PRO A 240 -2.80 -10.13 22.37
N LEU A 241 -2.14 -10.52 21.28
CA LEU A 241 -2.21 -11.86 20.70
C LEU A 241 -1.25 -12.82 21.42
N TRP A 242 -0.02 -12.38 21.68
CA TRP A 242 0.98 -13.17 22.38
C TRP A 242 0.57 -13.52 23.82
N ASP A 243 -0.17 -12.63 24.49
CA ASP A 243 -0.69 -12.87 25.85
C ASP A 243 -1.64 -14.09 25.93
N VAL A 244 -2.16 -14.52 24.79
CA VAL A 244 -3.04 -15.71 24.66
C VAL A 244 -2.45 -16.77 23.70
N ASN A 245 -1.14 -16.72 23.49
CA ASN A 245 -0.40 -17.66 22.64
C ASN A 245 -0.88 -17.73 21.19
N LEU A 246 -1.31 -16.60 20.63
CA LEU A 246 -1.69 -16.44 19.21
C LEU A 246 -0.74 -15.47 18.53
N ASP A 247 -0.59 -15.61 17.19
CA ASP A 247 0.22 -14.73 16.35
C ASP A 247 -0.22 -14.79 14.89
N PHE A 248 0.40 -13.95 14.04
CA PHE A 248 0.24 -13.95 12.59
C PHE A 248 1.60 -13.86 11.89
N ASN A 249 1.70 -14.40 10.67
CA ASN A 249 2.98 -14.61 9.97
C ASN A 249 3.37 -13.49 8.99
N HIS A 250 2.56 -12.44 8.83
CA HIS A 250 2.89 -11.30 7.97
C HIS A 250 3.34 -10.07 8.77
N GLY A 251 3.79 -9.01 8.11
CA GLY A 251 4.08 -7.74 8.79
C GLY A 251 2.81 -7.09 9.31
N THR A 252 2.89 -6.41 10.44
CA THR A 252 1.75 -5.69 11.03
C THR A 252 1.33 -4.49 10.19
N GLY A 253 2.24 -3.95 9.39
CA GLY A 253 1.95 -2.83 8.50
C GLY A 253 3.15 -2.43 7.67
N HIS A 254 2.93 -1.49 6.77
CA HIS A 254 3.94 -1.01 5.83
C HIS A 254 3.76 0.48 5.55
N GLY A 255 4.77 1.10 4.93
CA GLY A 255 4.63 2.45 4.42
C GLY A 255 3.67 2.49 3.22
N VAL A 256 2.92 3.59 3.12
CA VAL A 256 1.98 3.84 2.02
C VAL A 256 2.44 5.05 1.23
N GLY A 257 2.40 4.97 -0.09
CA GLY A 257 2.72 6.06 -1.00
C GLY A 257 1.66 7.16 -1.01
N TYR A 258 2.02 8.29 -1.60
CA TYR A 258 1.08 9.39 -1.78
C TYR A 258 0.17 9.15 -3.00
N MET A 259 0.75 8.87 -4.13
CA MET A 259 0.10 8.46 -5.36
C MET A 259 0.91 7.33 -5.94
N LEU A 260 0.31 6.17 -6.21
CA LEU A 260 0.95 4.90 -6.49
C LEU A 260 1.75 4.35 -5.29
N ASN A 261 2.14 3.07 -5.41
CA ASN A 261 2.86 2.27 -4.43
C ASN A 261 2.14 2.18 -3.08
N VAL A 262 1.07 1.38 -3.05
CA VAL A 262 0.41 1.04 -1.78
C VAL A 262 1.43 0.50 -0.77
N HIS A 263 2.37 -0.33 -1.19
CA HIS A 263 3.55 -0.71 -0.42
C HIS A 263 4.73 0.22 -0.77
N GLU A 264 4.98 1.23 0.05
CA GLU A 264 6.09 2.17 -0.13
C GLU A 264 6.94 2.26 1.14
N GLY A 265 8.13 1.64 1.09
CA GLY A 265 9.12 1.75 2.16
C GLY A 265 9.82 3.13 2.25
N PRO A 266 10.77 3.28 3.19
CA PRO A 266 11.54 2.21 3.84
C PRO A 266 10.90 1.57 5.07
N GLN A 267 9.93 2.24 5.72
CA GLN A 267 9.31 1.71 6.93
C GLN A 267 8.40 0.51 6.63
N SER A 268 8.47 -0.48 7.51
CA SER A 268 7.62 -1.66 7.51
C SER A 268 7.54 -2.19 8.94
N ILE A 269 6.35 -2.13 9.52
CA ILE A 269 6.13 -2.55 10.91
C ILE A 269 6.19 -4.08 10.96
N ARG A 270 7.36 -4.59 11.37
CA ARG A 270 7.70 -6.01 11.39
C ARG A 270 8.85 -6.27 12.36
N TYR A 271 8.69 -7.19 13.33
CA TYR A 271 9.69 -7.42 14.37
C TYR A 271 11.02 -8.04 13.88
N ASN A 272 10.99 -8.91 12.86
CA ASN A 272 12.18 -9.61 12.34
C ASN A 272 12.86 -8.87 11.18
N LYS A 273 13.01 -7.55 11.28
CA LYS A 273 13.59 -6.72 10.23
C LYS A 273 15.10 -6.53 10.44
N ASN A 274 15.94 -6.91 9.47
CA ASN A 274 17.39 -6.78 9.57
C ASN A 274 17.87 -5.31 9.68
N ASN A 275 17.18 -4.40 8.98
CA ASN A 275 17.50 -2.96 8.98
C ASN A 275 16.25 -2.16 9.36
N PRO A 276 15.94 -2.00 10.66
CA PRO A 276 14.79 -1.25 11.11
C PRO A 276 14.88 0.23 10.72
N THR A 277 13.75 0.81 10.39
CA THR A 277 13.66 2.22 10.01
C THR A 277 13.19 3.05 11.20
N ILE A 278 13.90 4.13 11.51
CA ILE A 278 13.45 5.09 12.52
C ILE A 278 12.20 5.80 12.00
N MET A 279 11.12 5.74 12.78
CA MET A 279 9.87 6.41 12.45
C MET A 279 10.00 7.92 12.55
N LYS A 280 9.44 8.63 11.57
CA LYS A 280 9.50 10.09 11.51
C LYS A 280 8.13 10.67 11.25
N LYS A 281 7.88 11.87 11.81
CA LYS A 281 6.67 12.63 11.52
C LYS A 281 6.50 12.85 10.01
N GLY A 282 5.32 12.58 9.49
CA GLY A 282 5.01 12.65 8.07
C GLY A 282 5.07 11.31 7.34
N MET A 283 5.54 10.25 7.96
CA MET A 283 5.39 8.90 7.43
C MET A 283 3.94 8.43 7.54
N ILE A 284 3.44 7.76 6.50
CA ILE A 284 2.12 7.14 6.47
C ILE A 284 2.32 5.63 6.50
N THR A 285 1.59 4.94 7.38
CA THR A 285 1.67 3.49 7.55
C THR A 285 0.29 2.85 7.59
N SER A 286 0.17 1.65 7.08
CA SER A 286 -0.96 0.77 7.37
C SER A 286 -0.83 0.13 8.75
N TYR A 287 -1.98 -0.36 9.31
CA TYR A 287 -2.07 -1.18 10.52
C TYR A 287 -3.00 -2.36 10.22
N GLU A 288 -2.44 -3.55 10.12
CA GLU A 288 -3.12 -4.73 9.57
C GLU A 288 -2.94 -6.00 10.42
N PRO A 289 -3.04 -5.93 11.76
CA PRO A 289 -2.97 -7.15 12.54
C PRO A 289 -4.09 -8.11 12.13
N GLY A 290 -3.82 -9.41 12.21
CA GLY A 290 -4.79 -10.41 11.82
C GLY A 290 -4.66 -11.72 12.58
N LEU A 291 -5.66 -12.60 12.42
CA LEU A 291 -5.64 -14.00 12.83
C LEU A 291 -6.25 -14.84 11.71
N TYR A 292 -5.63 -15.98 11.42
CA TYR A 292 -6.03 -16.85 10.31
C TYR A 292 -6.07 -18.30 10.78
N PHE A 293 -7.23 -18.90 10.68
CA PHE A 293 -7.46 -20.28 11.06
C PHE A 293 -7.78 -21.08 9.79
N GLU A 294 -6.81 -21.86 9.37
CA GLU A 294 -6.89 -22.64 8.13
C GLU A 294 -8.19 -23.44 8.06
N ASN A 295 -8.83 -23.43 6.88
CA ASN A 295 -10.13 -24.05 6.61
C ASN A 295 -11.29 -23.59 7.51
N LYS A 296 -11.14 -22.47 8.23
CA LYS A 296 -12.19 -21.91 9.09
C LYS A 296 -12.51 -20.46 8.70
N TYR A 297 -11.66 -19.51 9.08
CA TYR A 297 -11.87 -18.07 8.83
C TYR A 297 -10.59 -17.26 9.04
N GLY A 298 -10.59 -16.05 8.49
CA GLY A 298 -9.60 -15.02 8.76
C GLY A 298 -10.23 -13.74 9.29
N ILE A 299 -9.46 -13.01 10.09
CA ILE A 299 -9.81 -11.72 10.66
C ILE A 299 -8.61 -10.79 10.46
N ARG A 300 -8.84 -9.62 9.86
CA ARG A 300 -7.88 -8.52 9.73
C ARG A 300 -8.61 -7.19 9.83
N HIS A 301 -8.01 -6.19 10.51
CA HIS A 301 -8.58 -4.84 10.68
C HIS A 301 -7.59 -3.78 10.22
#